data_85e403690dc7bb4f1361a91215c4389a
#
_entry.id   85e403690dc7bb4f1361a91215c4389a
#
_cell.length_a   1.000
_cell.length_b   1.000
_cell.length_c   1.000
_cell.angle_alpha   90.00
_cell.angle_beta   90.00
_cell.angle_gamma   90.00
#
_symmetry.space_group_name_H-M   'P 1'
#
loop_
_entity.id
_entity.type
_entity.pdbx_description
1 polymer ?
#
loop_
_entity_poly.entity_id
_entity_poly.type
_entity_poly.pdbx_seq_one_letter_code
_entity_poly.pdbx_strand_id
1 'polypeptide(L)'
;MICKGKEKSVTGLSTLCYIEKDGKYLMLHRTVKKNDVNKDKWIGVGGHFEADESPEECILREVKEETGYTLTSYRFCGIVTFVSGNGVTEYMHLFTADGFEGEPIACDEGELEWVDIDKIESLHIWEGDKIFLRLLAEKVPFFSLKLVYDGHDGLISAVLNGKEIKNKEREESKHAEKYRTDQIGK
;
A
#
# COMPACT_ATOMS: atom_id res chain seq x y z
N MET A 1 15.17 2.01 -39.05
CA MET A 1 15.26 1.78 -37.59
C MET A 1 13.89 2.13 -37.02
N ILE A 2 13.04 1.12 -36.82
CA ILE A 2 11.66 1.32 -36.38
C ILE A 2 11.70 1.45 -34.86
N CYS A 3 11.44 2.66 -34.33
CA CYS A 3 11.22 2.84 -32.90
C CYS A 3 10.00 1.99 -32.49
N LYS A 4 10.23 0.89 -31.76
CA LYS A 4 9.16 0.18 -31.08
C LYS A 4 8.46 1.20 -30.17
N GLY A 5 7.19 1.50 -30.47
CA GLY A 5 6.38 2.36 -29.61
C GLY A 5 6.41 1.79 -28.20
N LYS A 6 6.80 2.61 -27.21
CA LYS A 6 6.59 2.30 -25.80
C LYS A 6 5.07 2.15 -25.64
N GLU A 7 4.61 0.99 -25.20
CA GLU A 7 3.25 0.86 -24.70
C GLU A 7 3.03 1.98 -23.68
N LYS A 8 1.91 2.70 -23.81
CA LYS A 8 1.57 3.76 -22.87
C LYS A 8 1.32 3.09 -21.51
N SER A 9 2.26 3.23 -20.59
CA SER A 9 2.01 2.86 -19.19
C SER A 9 0.91 3.77 -18.66
N VAL A 10 -0.09 3.20 -18.03
CA VAL A 10 -1.11 3.95 -17.28
C VAL A 10 -0.45 4.43 -16.00
N THR A 11 -0.50 5.73 -15.76
CA THR A 11 0.05 6.33 -14.54
C THR A 11 -1.11 6.86 -13.71
N GLY A 12 -1.25 6.36 -12.48
CA GLY A 12 -2.21 6.82 -11.49
C GLY A 12 -1.56 7.71 -10.43
N LEU A 13 -2.36 8.59 -9.85
CA LEU A 13 -2.05 9.36 -8.65
C LEU A 13 -3.13 9.06 -7.61
N SER A 14 -2.72 8.68 -6.42
CA SER A 14 -3.64 8.38 -5.33
C SER A 14 -3.08 8.80 -3.96
N THR A 15 -3.95 8.76 -2.97
CA THR A 15 -3.61 8.92 -1.56
C THR A 15 -3.93 7.63 -0.81
N LEU A 16 -3.22 7.41 0.30
CA LEU A 16 -3.45 6.30 1.22
C LEU A 16 -3.18 6.78 2.64
N CYS A 17 -4.14 6.60 3.55
CA CYS A 17 -4.04 7.03 4.94
C CYS A 17 -4.26 5.86 5.90
N TYR A 18 -3.39 5.76 6.90
CA TYR A 18 -3.57 4.90 8.06
C TYR A 18 -3.98 5.76 9.25
N ILE A 19 -5.27 5.70 9.62
CA ILE A 19 -5.83 6.44 10.76
C ILE A 19 -5.54 5.61 12.01
N GLU A 20 -4.85 6.21 12.99
CA GLU A 20 -4.44 5.55 14.22
C GLU A 20 -5.34 5.95 15.39
N LYS A 21 -5.77 4.96 16.18
CA LYS A 21 -6.46 5.15 17.46
C LYS A 21 -6.18 3.96 18.38
N ASP A 22 -5.77 4.24 19.62
CA ASP A 22 -5.60 3.23 20.67
C ASP A 22 -4.71 2.02 20.25
N GLY A 23 -3.62 2.29 19.49
CA GLY A 23 -2.71 1.26 18.99
C GLY A 23 -3.25 0.41 17.84
N LYS A 24 -4.29 0.90 17.16
CA LYS A 24 -4.91 0.27 16.00
C LYS A 24 -4.89 1.19 14.80
N TYR A 25 -4.84 0.59 13.61
CA TYR A 25 -5.15 1.30 12.37
C TYR A 25 -6.56 0.97 11.89
N LEU A 26 -7.25 1.97 11.33
CA LEU A 26 -8.48 1.74 10.57
C LEU A 26 -8.09 1.17 9.23
N MET A 27 -8.48 -0.07 8.98
CA MET A 27 -8.18 -0.82 7.76
C MET A 27 -9.45 -1.04 6.95
N LEU A 28 -9.34 -0.94 5.63
CA LEU A 28 -10.39 -1.27 4.68
C LEU A 28 -10.16 -2.66 4.07
N HIS A 29 -11.06 -3.61 4.32
CA HIS A 29 -11.09 -4.90 3.65
C HIS A 29 -11.86 -4.77 2.34
N ARG A 30 -11.18 -4.87 1.20
CA ARG A 30 -11.72 -4.65 -0.16
C ARG A 30 -12.52 -5.87 -0.63
N THR A 31 -13.83 -5.92 -0.33
CA THR A 31 -14.68 -7.11 -0.61
C THR A 31 -15.68 -6.92 -1.75
N VAL A 32 -16.00 -5.67 -2.14
CA VAL A 32 -17.15 -5.37 -3.00
C VAL A 32 -16.85 -5.44 -4.49
N LYS A 33 -15.78 -4.83 -4.97
CA LYS A 33 -15.48 -4.73 -6.40
C LYS A 33 -14.87 -6.03 -6.95
N LYS A 34 -15.50 -6.64 -7.99
CA LYS A 34 -15.03 -7.92 -8.58
C LYS A 34 -13.72 -7.81 -9.36
N ASN A 35 -13.45 -6.67 -10.00
CA ASN A 35 -12.26 -6.42 -10.83
C ASN A 35 -11.34 -5.40 -10.14
N ASP A 36 -11.10 -5.57 -8.85
CA ASP A 36 -10.22 -4.74 -8.06
C ASP A 36 -8.86 -5.40 -7.91
N VAL A 37 -7.78 -4.67 -8.16
CA VAL A 37 -6.40 -5.14 -7.93
C VAL A 37 -6.16 -5.44 -6.44
N ASN A 38 -6.91 -4.77 -5.57
CA ASN A 38 -6.88 -4.96 -4.11
C ASN A 38 -7.95 -5.93 -3.60
N LYS A 39 -8.60 -6.69 -4.49
CA LYS A 39 -9.66 -7.61 -4.08
C LYS A 39 -9.20 -8.56 -2.95
N ASP A 40 -10.03 -8.66 -1.91
CA ASP A 40 -9.79 -9.44 -0.69
C ASP A 40 -8.55 -9.02 0.10
N LYS A 41 -7.92 -7.87 -0.21
CA LYS A 41 -6.79 -7.33 0.55
C LYS A 41 -7.27 -6.29 1.57
N TRP A 42 -6.47 -6.14 2.61
CA TRP A 42 -6.60 -5.11 3.62
C TRP A 42 -5.65 -3.96 3.29
N ILE A 43 -6.18 -2.75 3.19
CA ILE A 43 -5.42 -1.54 2.86
C ILE A 43 -5.80 -0.40 3.81
N GLY A 44 -5.09 0.72 3.74
CA GLY A 44 -5.53 1.98 4.35
C GLY A 44 -6.71 2.59 3.60
N VAL A 45 -7.20 3.72 4.08
CA VAL A 45 -8.28 4.51 3.47
C VAL A 45 -7.68 5.51 2.48
N GLY A 46 -8.32 5.72 1.34
CA GLY A 46 -7.87 6.69 0.35
C GLY A 46 -8.26 6.32 -1.07
N GLY A 47 -7.95 7.19 -2.02
CA GLY A 47 -8.35 7.00 -3.41
C GLY A 47 -7.60 7.89 -4.37
N HIS A 48 -8.13 8.00 -5.59
CA HIS A 48 -7.50 8.73 -6.67
C HIS A 48 -7.79 10.23 -6.59
N PHE A 49 -6.83 11.02 -7.08
CA PHE A 49 -7.00 12.46 -7.19
C PHE A 49 -8.14 12.79 -8.15
N GLU A 50 -8.92 13.80 -7.79
CA GLU A 50 -9.75 14.55 -8.70
C GLU A 50 -8.96 15.70 -9.34
N ALA A 51 -9.57 16.37 -10.33
CA ALA A 51 -8.92 17.51 -11.00
C ALA A 51 -8.63 18.63 -9.99
N ASP A 52 -7.44 19.20 -10.09
CA ASP A 52 -6.97 20.35 -9.31
C ASP A 52 -6.78 20.09 -7.80
N GLU A 53 -6.88 18.85 -7.31
CA GLU A 53 -6.61 18.52 -5.92
C GLU A 53 -5.12 18.49 -5.58
N SER A 54 -4.77 19.02 -4.42
CA SER A 54 -3.52 18.70 -3.72
C SER A 54 -3.61 17.33 -3.01
N PRO A 55 -2.47 16.71 -2.62
CA PRO A 55 -2.50 15.48 -1.84
C PRO A 55 -3.32 15.57 -0.55
N GLU A 56 -3.29 16.73 0.12
CA GLU A 56 -4.04 16.99 1.34
C GLU A 56 -5.54 17.09 1.07
N GLU A 57 -5.94 17.78 0.01
CA GLU A 57 -7.37 17.90 -0.38
C GLU A 57 -7.94 16.54 -0.74
N CYS A 58 -7.22 15.75 -1.54
CA CYS A 58 -7.61 14.39 -1.91
C CYS A 58 -7.79 13.51 -0.67
N ILE A 59 -6.81 13.43 0.24
CA ILE A 59 -6.94 12.55 1.40
C ILE A 59 -8.04 12.98 2.37
N LEU A 60 -8.27 14.29 2.54
CA LEU A 60 -9.36 14.79 3.38
C LEU A 60 -10.73 14.42 2.81
N ARG A 61 -10.91 14.53 1.48
CA ARG A 61 -12.14 14.13 0.78
C ARG A 61 -12.36 12.62 0.89
N GLU A 62 -11.37 11.82 0.48
CA GLU A 62 -11.47 10.35 0.45
C GLU A 62 -11.76 9.77 1.85
N VAL A 63 -11.06 10.23 2.89
CA VAL A 63 -11.33 9.79 4.26
C VAL A 63 -12.76 10.15 4.67
N LYS A 64 -13.24 11.34 4.31
CA LYS A 64 -14.61 11.76 4.63
C LYS A 64 -15.65 10.88 3.92
N GLU A 65 -15.44 10.60 2.66
CA GLU A 65 -16.35 9.80 1.81
C GLU A 65 -16.39 8.35 2.23
N GLU A 66 -15.23 7.73 2.51
CA GLU A 66 -15.16 6.31 2.84
C GLU A 66 -15.50 5.98 4.30
N THR A 67 -15.20 6.90 5.23
CA THR A 67 -15.32 6.60 6.66
C THR A 67 -16.32 7.45 7.42
N GLY A 68 -16.71 8.60 6.89
CA GLY A 68 -17.48 9.62 7.61
C GLY A 68 -16.66 10.50 8.54
N TYR A 69 -15.39 10.18 8.76
CA TYR A 69 -14.50 10.97 9.61
C TYR A 69 -13.96 12.21 8.88
N THR A 70 -13.69 13.24 9.66
CA THR A 70 -12.97 14.44 9.23
C THR A 70 -11.65 14.47 9.95
N LEU A 71 -10.54 14.40 9.24
CA LEU A 71 -9.20 14.43 9.84
C LEU A 71 -8.92 15.82 10.43
N THR A 72 -8.43 15.86 11.67
CA THR A 72 -8.02 17.08 12.39
C THR A 72 -6.52 17.15 12.66
N SER A 73 -5.83 15.98 12.64
CA SER A 73 -4.39 15.86 12.76
C SER A 73 -3.92 14.74 11.85
N TYR A 74 -3.04 15.07 10.90
CA TYR A 74 -2.49 14.11 9.94
C TYR A 74 -1.09 14.54 9.49
N ARG A 75 -0.33 13.59 8.93
CA ARG A 75 1.03 13.81 8.47
C ARG A 75 1.25 13.13 7.12
N PHE A 76 1.79 13.87 6.16
CA PHE A 76 2.28 13.31 4.90
C PHE A 76 3.62 12.59 5.15
N CYS A 77 3.65 11.28 4.96
CA CYS A 77 4.76 10.42 5.36
C CYS A 77 5.72 10.09 4.22
N GLY A 78 5.24 10.06 2.98
CA GLY A 78 6.08 9.70 1.85
C GLY A 78 5.31 9.42 0.57
N ILE A 79 6.04 9.06 -0.47
CA ILE A 79 5.48 8.63 -1.75
C ILE A 79 5.88 7.17 -1.98
N VAL A 80 4.88 6.32 -2.19
CA VAL A 80 5.06 4.92 -2.60
C VAL A 80 4.78 4.82 -4.09
N THR A 81 5.81 4.45 -4.88
CA THR A 81 5.65 4.16 -6.30
C THR A 81 5.38 2.66 -6.47
N PHE A 82 4.14 2.31 -6.72
CA PHE A 82 3.72 0.95 -7.02
C PHE A 82 3.80 0.70 -8.52
N VAL A 83 4.55 -0.33 -8.93
CA VAL A 83 4.68 -0.73 -10.34
C VAL A 83 4.15 -2.15 -10.47
N SER A 84 3.01 -2.31 -11.15
CA SER A 84 2.44 -3.63 -11.42
C SER A 84 3.09 -4.30 -12.62
N GLY A 85 3.08 -5.63 -12.66
CA GLY A 85 3.53 -6.40 -13.83
C GLY A 85 2.69 -6.18 -15.09
N ASN A 86 1.53 -5.52 -14.98
CA ASN A 86 0.60 -5.24 -16.07
C ASN A 86 0.79 -3.85 -16.71
N GLY A 87 1.92 -3.17 -16.43
CA GLY A 87 2.26 -1.86 -17.02
C GLY A 87 1.58 -0.65 -16.37
N VAL A 88 0.92 -0.83 -15.24
CA VAL A 88 0.37 0.26 -14.43
C VAL A 88 1.43 0.75 -13.44
N THR A 89 1.59 2.06 -13.33
CA THR A 89 2.39 2.70 -12.29
C THR A 89 1.48 3.62 -11.49
N GLU A 90 1.46 3.44 -10.17
CA GLU A 90 0.70 4.24 -9.22
C GLU A 90 1.66 5.01 -8.32
N TYR A 91 1.43 6.31 -8.14
CA TYR A 91 2.15 7.12 -7.16
C TYR A 91 1.19 7.40 -5.99
N MET A 92 1.32 6.63 -4.92
CA MET A 92 0.50 6.76 -3.72
C MET A 92 1.14 7.75 -2.75
N HIS A 93 0.41 8.80 -2.40
CA HIS A 93 0.79 9.77 -1.38
C HIS A 93 0.35 9.21 -0.02
N LEU A 94 1.32 8.80 0.79
CA LEU A 94 1.10 8.06 2.03
C LEU A 94 0.96 9.01 3.21
N PHE A 95 -0.14 8.86 3.95
CA PHE A 95 -0.46 9.64 5.15
C PHE A 95 -0.64 8.75 6.37
N THR A 96 -0.44 9.33 7.55
CA THR A 96 -0.98 8.85 8.84
C THR A 96 -1.81 9.95 9.48
N ALA A 97 -2.83 9.57 10.24
CA ALA A 97 -3.65 10.50 11.01
C ALA A 97 -3.87 9.95 12.42
N ASP A 98 -3.76 10.83 13.43
CA ASP A 98 -3.98 10.53 14.85
C ASP A 98 -5.06 11.41 15.47
N GLY A 99 -5.68 12.29 14.69
CA GLY A 99 -6.80 13.13 15.10
C GLY A 99 -7.91 13.13 14.05
N PHE A 100 -9.13 12.85 14.46
CA PHE A 100 -10.31 12.86 13.61
C PHE A 100 -11.59 13.10 14.42
N GLU A 101 -12.64 13.57 13.74
CA GLU A 101 -13.96 13.85 14.28
C GLU A 101 -15.05 13.24 13.38
N GLY A 102 -16.25 13.09 13.91
CA GLY A 102 -17.42 12.59 13.18
C GLY A 102 -17.80 11.18 13.56
N GLU A 103 -18.83 10.66 12.91
CA GLU A 103 -19.36 9.34 13.13
C GLU A 103 -19.02 8.42 11.93
N PRO A 104 -18.73 7.14 12.17
CA PRO A 104 -18.43 6.21 11.09
C PRO A 104 -19.65 5.97 10.21
N ILE A 105 -19.40 5.81 8.92
CA ILE A 105 -20.40 5.39 7.93
C ILE A 105 -20.01 4.04 7.32
N ALA A 106 -20.97 3.39 6.66
CA ALA A 106 -20.65 2.21 5.85
C ALA A 106 -19.83 2.63 4.61
N CYS A 107 -18.78 1.89 4.31
CA CYS A 107 -17.96 2.10 3.12
C CYS A 107 -18.51 1.29 1.94
N ASP A 108 -18.69 1.94 0.78
CA ASP A 108 -19.19 1.27 -0.44
C ASP A 108 -18.15 0.34 -1.09
N GLU A 109 -16.91 0.40 -0.66
CA GLU A 109 -15.79 -0.36 -1.25
C GLU A 109 -15.43 -1.63 -0.46
N GLY A 110 -15.92 -1.76 0.78
CA GLY A 110 -15.62 -2.91 1.63
C GLY A 110 -16.00 -2.67 3.09
N GLU A 111 -15.35 -3.41 3.97
CA GLU A 111 -15.61 -3.39 5.41
C GLU A 111 -14.47 -2.65 6.12
N LEU A 112 -14.81 -1.67 6.98
CA LEU A 112 -13.87 -0.94 7.80
C LEU A 112 -13.73 -1.61 9.17
N GLU A 113 -12.49 -1.88 9.59
CA GLU A 113 -12.20 -2.49 10.88
C GLU A 113 -10.98 -1.84 11.54
N TRP A 114 -11.05 -1.67 12.87
CA TRP A 114 -9.92 -1.26 13.70
C TRP A 114 -9.06 -2.46 14.04
N VAL A 115 -7.90 -2.60 13.40
CA VAL A 115 -6.98 -3.73 13.55
C VAL A 115 -5.77 -3.32 14.38
N ASP A 116 -5.40 -4.14 15.36
CA ASP A 116 -4.19 -3.93 16.18
C ASP A 116 -2.97 -3.86 15.26
N ILE A 117 -2.12 -2.86 15.44
CA ILE A 117 -0.97 -2.58 14.54
C ILE A 117 -0.03 -3.79 14.45
N ASP A 118 0.17 -4.52 15.54
CA ASP A 118 1.01 -5.71 15.61
C ASP A 118 0.43 -6.93 14.85
N LYS A 119 -0.85 -6.90 14.50
CA LYS A 119 -1.53 -7.97 13.76
C LYS A 119 -1.66 -7.72 12.26
N ILE A 120 -1.42 -6.48 11.78
CA ILE A 120 -1.66 -6.11 10.39
C ILE A 120 -0.84 -6.95 9.42
N GLU A 121 0.43 -7.26 9.73
CA GLU A 121 1.28 -8.07 8.87
C GLU A 121 0.78 -9.53 8.68
N SER A 122 -0.14 -9.99 9.53
CA SER A 122 -0.79 -11.31 9.39
C SER A 122 -2.02 -11.29 8.49
N LEU A 123 -2.53 -10.11 8.13
CA LEU A 123 -3.65 -9.95 7.21
C LEU A 123 -3.18 -10.20 5.76
N HIS A 124 -4.16 -10.40 4.88
CA HIS A 124 -3.91 -10.46 3.44
C HIS A 124 -3.67 -9.05 2.90
N ILE A 125 -2.43 -8.56 3.02
CA ILE A 125 -1.93 -7.29 2.50
C ILE A 125 -0.90 -7.53 1.40
N TRP A 126 -0.51 -6.49 0.65
CA TRP A 126 0.61 -6.57 -0.27
C TRP A 126 1.93 -6.77 0.49
N GLU A 127 2.84 -7.58 -0.04
CA GLU A 127 4.14 -7.81 0.60
C GLU A 127 4.94 -6.51 0.79
N GLY A 128 4.84 -5.58 -0.16
CA GLY A 128 5.50 -4.29 -0.07
C GLY A 128 4.89 -3.36 1.00
N ASP A 129 3.62 -3.55 1.35
CA ASP A 129 2.95 -2.74 2.37
C ASP A 129 3.58 -2.96 3.74
N LYS A 130 4.06 -4.17 4.04
CA LYS A 130 4.79 -4.48 5.27
C LYS A 130 6.02 -3.57 5.45
N ILE A 131 6.65 -3.16 4.35
CA ILE A 131 7.83 -2.28 4.40
C ILE A 131 7.43 -0.89 4.89
N PHE A 132 6.46 -0.25 4.24
CA PHE A 132 6.09 1.10 4.65
C PHE A 132 5.30 1.13 5.97
N LEU A 133 4.53 0.10 6.31
CA LEU A 133 3.87 0.00 7.61
C LEU A 133 4.88 -0.01 8.77
N ARG A 134 6.01 -0.72 8.62
CA ARG A 134 7.11 -0.66 9.61
C ARG A 134 7.72 0.74 9.68
N LEU A 135 7.96 1.40 8.53
CA LEU A 135 8.47 2.78 8.51
C LEU A 135 7.51 3.78 9.18
N LEU A 136 6.19 3.57 9.04
CA LEU A 136 5.17 4.37 9.73
C LEU A 136 5.20 4.12 11.24
N ALA A 137 5.24 2.86 11.68
CA ALA A 137 5.32 2.49 13.09
C ALA A 137 6.60 3.04 13.77
N GLU A 138 7.72 3.07 13.05
CA GLU A 138 8.98 3.66 13.50
C GLU A 138 8.99 5.20 13.41
N LYS A 139 7.91 5.81 12.93
CA LYS A 139 7.78 7.28 12.74
C LYS A 139 8.91 7.87 11.90
N VAL A 140 9.39 7.11 10.91
CA VAL A 140 10.43 7.58 9.99
C VAL A 140 9.98 8.88 9.33
N PRO A 141 10.87 9.89 9.20
CA PRO A 141 10.57 11.09 8.41
C PRO A 141 10.20 10.75 6.97
N PHE A 142 9.81 11.76 6.18
CA PHE A 142 9.40 11.58 4.79
C PHE A 142 10.34 10.67 4.00
N PHE A 143 9.76 9.69 3.27
CA PHE A 143 10.51 8.73 2.47
C PHE A 143 9.91 8.54 1.06
N SER A 144 10.75 8.07 0.14
CA SER A 144 10.33 7.58 -1.17
C SER A 144 10.55 6.07 -1.22
N LEU A 145 9.52 5.30 -1.49
CA LEU A 145 9.57 3.85 -1.60
C LEU A 145 9.05 3.42 -2.97
N LYS A 146 9.86 2.68 -3.76
CA LYS A 146 9.42 2.07 -5.01
C LYS A 146 9.28 0.57 -4.82
N LEU A 147 8.11 0.04 -5.17
CA LEU A 147 7.75 -1.37 -5.12
C LEU A 147 7.45 -1.85 -6.53
N VAL A 148 8.12 -2.91 -6.95
CA VAL A 148 7.90 -3.51 -8.28
C VAL A 148 7.38 -4.92 -8.11
N TYR A 149 6.23 -5.19 -8.72
CA TYR A 149 5.57 -6.49 -8.69
C TYR A 149 5.60 -7.16 -10.05
N ASP A 150 5.57 -8.49 -10.08
CA ASP A 150 5.33 -9.28 -11.28
C ASP A 150 3.84 -9.33 -11.64
N GLY A 151 3.50 -10.07 -12.73
CA GLY A 151 2.11 -10.22 -13.16
C GLY A 151 1.26 -11.16 -12.27
N HIS A 152 1.81 -11.66 -11.15
CA HIS A 152 1.18 -12.59 -10.22
C HIS A 152 1.22 -12.09 -8.78
N ASP A 153 1.27 -10.78 -8.57
CA ASP A 153 1.32 -10.10 -7.28
C ASP A 153 2.59 -10.39 -6.44
N GLY A 154 3.63 -11.00 -7.05
CA GLY A 154 4.92 -11.25 -6.39
C GLY A 154 5.78 -9.99 -6.34
N LEU A 155 6.26 -9.58 -5.16
CA LEU A 155 7.18 -8.45 -5.01
C LEU A 155 8.56 -8.82 -5.59
N ILE A 156 8.96 -8.15 -6.68
CA ILE A 156 10.25 -8.37 -7.36
C ILE A 156 11.37 -7.55 -6.69
N SER A 157 11.12 -6.27 -6.46
CA SER A 157 12.11 -5.36 -5.88
C SER A 157 11.47 -4.26 -5.04
N ALA A 158 12.21 -3.78 -4.05
CA ALA A 158 11.87 -2.63 -3.24
C ALA A 158 13.07 -1.69 -3.15
N VAL A 159 12.85 -0.39 -3.38
CA VAL A 159 13.88 0.65 -3.35
C VAL A 159 13.44 1.77 -2.41
N LEU A 160 14.14 1.94 -1.29
CA LEU A 160 13.89 2.99 -0.30
C LEU A 160 14.90 4.12 -0.46
N ASN A 161 14.41 5.35 -0.67
CA ASN A 161 15.25 6.55 -0.83
C ASN A 161 16.41 6.34 -1.83
N GLY A 162 16.09 5.69 -2.98
CA GLY A 162 17.05 5.40 -4.03
C GLY A 162 18.00 4.22 -3.77
N LYS A 163 17.86 3.51 -2.64
CA LYS A 163 18.68 2.33 -2.30
C LYS A 163 17.83 1.07 -2.28
N GLU A 164 18.31 0.02 -2.95
CA GLU A 164 17.64 -1.28 -2.98
C GLU A 164 17.62 -1.93 -1.59
N ILE A 165 16.45 -2.39 -1.17
CA ILE A 165 16.28 -3.18 0.06
C ILE A 165 16.52 -4.64 -0.30
N LYS A 166 17.57 -5.23 0.23
CA LYS A 166 17.85 -6.66 0.09
C LYS A 166 16.90 -7.45 0.99
N ASN A 167 16.04 -8.24 0.40
CA ASN A 167 15.10 -9.09 1.12
C ASN A 167 15.87 -10.29 1.70
N LYS A 168 16.35 -10.20 2.94
CA LYS A 168 17.06 -11.30 3.64
C LYS A 168 16.23 -12.59 3.69
N GLU A 169 14.92 -12.49 3.80
CA GLU A 169 14.00 -13.64 3.84
C GLU A 169 13.92 -14.41 2.51
N ARG A 170 14.16 -13.75 1.36
CA ARG A 170 14.19 -14.41 0.05
C ARG A 170 15.44 -15.28 -0.16
N GLU A 171 16.56 -14.91 0.43
CA GLU A 171 17.80 -15.72 0.34
C GLU A 171 17.69 -16.97 1.20
N GLU A 172 17.08 -16.90 2.36
CA GLU A 172 16.85 -18.06 3.24
C GLU A 172 15.83 -19.04 2.66
N SER A 173 14.73 -18.56 2.06
CA SER A 173 13.74 -19.41 1.39
C SER A 173 14.30 -20.11 0.14
N LYS A 174 15.08 -19.42 -0.69
CA LYS A 174 15.75 -20.01 -1.86
C LYS A 174 16.81 -21.02 -1.46
N HIS A 175 17.52 -20.78 -0.34
CA HIS A 175 18.48 -21.76 0.20
C HIS A 175 17.75 -23.01 0.71
N ALA A 176 16.64 -22.85 1.43
CA ALA A 176 15.85 -23.97 1.96
C ALA A 176 15.22 -24.81 0.84
N GLU A 177 14.76 -24.19 -0.23
CA GLU A 177 14.18 -24.88 -1.39
C GLU A 177 15.25 -25.63 -2.21
N LYS A 178 16.43 -25.05 -2.37
CA LYS A 178 17.57 -25.69 -3.01
C LYS A 178 18.07 -26.90 -2.22
N TYR A 179 18.11 -26.83 -0.90
CA TYR A 179 18.46 -27.96 -0.03
C TYR A 179 17.43 -29.10 -0.09
N ARG A 180 16.14 -28.79 -0.28
CA ARG A 180 15.09 -29.82 -0.43
C ARG A 180 15.16 -30.52 -1.77
N THR A 181 15.44 -29.81 -2.88
CA THR A 181 15.57 -30.41 -4.21
C THR A 181 16.81 -31.30 -4.35
N ASP A 182 17.92 -30.95 -3.70
CA ASP A 182 19.15 -31.74 -3.72
C ASP A 182 19.07 -33.02 -2.86
N GLN A 183 18.09 -33.15 -1.96
CA GLN A 183 17.85 -34.34 -1.14
C GLN A 183 16.87 -35.35 -1.78
N ILE A 184 16.08 -34.95 -2.77
CA ILE A 184 15.07 -35.80 -3.44
C ILE A 184 15.67 -36.45 -4.73
N GLY A 185 16.88 -36.04 -5.15
CA GLY A 185 17.56 -36.52 -6.34
C GLY A 185 18.67 -37.58 -6.10
N LYS A 186 18.64 -38.29 -4.96
CA LYS A 186 19.55 -39.43 -4.71
C LYS A 186 18.78 -40.69 -4.43
#